data_736a68c949e40e0c85141fcb1b205880
#
_entry.id   736a68c949e40e0c85141fcb1b205880
#
_cell.length_a   1.000
_cell.length_b   1.000
_cell.length_c   1.000
_cell.angle_alpha   90.00
_cell.angle_beta   90.00
_cell.angle_gamma   90.00
#
_symmetry.space_group_name_H-M   'P 1'
#
loop_
_entity.id
_entity.type
_entity.pdbx_description
1 polymer ?
#
loop_
_entity_poly.entity_id
_entity_poly.type
_entity_poly.pdbx_seq_one_letter_code
_entity_poly.pdbx_strand_id
1 'polypeptide(L)'
;MQMLKKYSLFSLFLIIVIAACRKEENIIVANTELRFSTDTVYLDTVFETIGSSTYELKVYNESKESISIPQIRLADPASPYRLNINGTASNNLSNVEILPEDSIYIFVEVNAGAVNNAPDLLIEDQIIFDLQSKSQQVELVSLAKQAIFH
;
A
#
# COMPACT_ATOMS: atom_id res chain seq x y z
N MET A 1 -40.33 -12.02 -43.24
CA MET A 1 -40.69 -10.98 -42.25
C MET A 1 -40.58 -11.45 -40.80
N GLN A 2 -40.85 -12.71 -40.50
CA GLN A 2 -40.70 -13.23 -39.10
C GLN A 2 -39.25 -13.40 -38.64
N MET A 3 -38.31 -13.73 -39.52
CA MET A 3 -36.89 -13.88 -39.15
C MET A 3 -36.24 -12.55 -38.78
N LEU A 4 -36.51 -11.45 -39.47
CA LEU A 4 -35.97 -10.14 -39.10
C LEU A 4 -36.40 -9.68 -37.73
N LYS A 5 -37.63 -9.97 -37.29
CA LYS A 5 -38.11 -9.64 -35.94
C LYS A 5 -37.39 -10.43 -34.88
N LYS A 6 -37.01 -11.70 -35.11
CA LYS A 6 -36.23 -12.52 -34.17
C LYS A 6 -34.81 -12.00 -33.97
N TYR A 7 -34.15 -11.59 -35.06
CA TYR A 7 -32.79 -11.00 -34.97
C TYR A 7 -32.80 -9.63 -34.30
N SER A 8 -33.82 -8.82 -34.53
CA SER A 8 -33.98 -7.53 -33.86
C SER A 8 -34.20 -7.69 -32.36
N LEU A 9 -35.01 -8.67 -31.94
CA LEU A 9 -35.26 -8.93 -30.53
C LEU A 9 -34.00 -9.48 -29.83
N PHE A 10 -33.22 -10.34 -30.48
CA PHE A 10 -31.97 -10.89 -29.98
C PHE A 10 -30.89 -9.83 -29.86
N SER A 11 -30.78 -8.91 -30.86
CA SER A 11 -29.85 -7.79 -30.79
C SER A 11 -30.17 -6.81 -29.67
N LEU A 12 -31.48 -6.52 -29.45
CA LEU A 12 -31.91 -5.67 -28.35
C LEU A 12 -31.61 -6.30 -26.98
N PHE A 13 -31.79 -7.60 -26.84
CA PHE A 13 -31.46 -8.33 -25.62
C PHE A 13 -29.95 -8.33 -25.31
N LEU A 14 -29.11 -8.48 -26.34
CA LEU A 14 -27.65 -8.44 -26.20
C LEU A 14 -27.16 -7.05 -25.74
N ILE A 15 -27.77 -5.98 -26.24
CA ILE A 15 -27.42 -4.60 -25.84
C ILE A 15 -27.77 -4.35 -24.35
N ILE A 16 -28.89 -4.86 -23.88
CA ILE A 16 -29.34 -4.74 -22.47
C ILE A 16 -28.37 -5.44 -21.53
N VAL A 17 -27.85 -6.61 -21.91
CA VAL A 17 -26.89 -7.38 -21.07
C VAL A 17 -25.56 -6.64 -20.94
N ILE A 18 -25.11 -5.93 -21.97
CA ILE A 18 -23.84 -5.17 -21.93
C ILE A 18 -23.98 -3.90 -21.06
N ALA A 19 -25.16 -3.30 -20.99
CA ALA A 19 -25.41 -2.10 -20.19
C ALA A 19 -25.54 -2.38 -18.67
N ALA A 20 -25.78 -3.62 -18.27
CA ALA A 20 -26.03 -4.00 -16.85
C ALA A 20 -24.77 -4.07 -15.98
N CYS A 21 -23.56 -3.86 -16.52
CA CYS A 21 -22.31 -4.11 -15.81
C CYS A 21 -21.57 -2.82 -15.39
N ARG A 22 -22.26 -1.71 -15.16
CA ARG A 22 -21.69 -0.51 -14.51
C ARG A 22 -22.16 -0.45 -13.07
N LYS A 23 -21.39 -1.09 -12.16
CA LYS A 23 -21.46 -0.79 -10.75
C LYS A 23 -20.65 0.49 -10.54
N GLU A 24 -21.31 1.60 -10.27
CA GLU A 24 -20.62 2.80 -9.78
C GLU A 24 -20.10 2.47 -8.39
N GLU A 25 -18.80 2.33 -8.25
CA GLU A 25 -18.17 2.17 -6.94
C GLU A 25 -18.13 3.54 -6.28
N ASN A 26 -18.88 3.71 -5.19
CA ASN A 26 -18.78 4.89 -4.36
C ASN A 26 -17.46 4.80 -3.57
N ILE A 27 -16.50 5.63 -3.93
CA ILE A 27 -15.24 5.75 -3.20
C ILE A 27 -15.45 6.76 -2.09
N ILE A 28 -15.26 6.34 -0.85
CA ILE A 28 -15.34 7.22 0.32
C ILE A 28 -13.94 7.48 0.86
N VAL A 29 -13.73 8.68 1.40
CA VAL A 29 -12.45 8.99 2.07
C VAL A 29 -12.37 8.18 3.36
N ALA A 30 -11.26 7.48 3.55
CA ALA A 30 -11.03 6.64 4.73
C ALA A 30 -11.12 7.48 6.01
N ASN A 31 -12.08 7.16 6.86
CA ASN A 31 -12.31 7.82 8.14
C ASN A 31 -12.40 6.83 9.31
N THR A 32 -12.58 5.56 9.01
CA THR A 32 -12.57 4.48 9.99
C THR A 32 -11.14 3.97 10.21
N GLU A 33 -10.95 3.25 11.30
CA GLU A 33 -9.67 2.63 11.61
C GLU A 33 -9.32 1.56 10.57
N LEU A 34 -8.10 1.66 10.01
CA LEU A 34 -7.54 0.65 9.13
C LEU A 34 -7.01 -0.52 9.98
N ARG A 35 -7.09 -1.71 9.46
CA ARG A 35 -6.43 -2.87 10.04
C ARG A 35 -5.13 -3.16 9.30
N PHE A 36 -4.08 -3.45 10.04
CA PHE A 36 -2.77 -3.82 9.51
C PHE A 36 -2.45 -5.29 9.83
N SER A 37 -1.61 -5.91 9.02
CA SER A 37 -1.11 -7.27 9.30
C SER A 37 -0.20 -7.31 10.53
N THR A 38 0.46 -6.19 10.84
CA THR A 38 1.28 -5.98 12.04
C THR A 38 1.31 -4.49 12.40
N ASP A 39 1.56 -4.17 13.65
CA ASP A 39 1.78 -2.80 14.14
C ASP A 39 3.24 -2.35 14.03
N THR A 40 4.15 -3.31 13.87
CA THR A 40 5.59 -3.07 13.75
C THR A 40 6.19 -4.00 12.69
N VAL A 41 6.93 -3.43 11.76
CA VAL A 41 7.72 -4.17 10.76
C VAL A 41 9.17 -4.22 11.26
N TYR A 42 9.62 -5.42 11.59
CA TYR A 42 11.02 -5.67 11.95
C TYR A 42 11.76 -6.15 10.72
N LEU A 43 12.70 -5.32 10.22
CA LEU A 43 13.57 -5.69 9.13
C LEU A 43 14.83 -6.35 9.68
N ASP A 44 15.41 -7.28 8.91
CA ASP A 44 16.66 -7.94 9.28
C ASP A 44 17.81 -6.93 9.40
N THR A 45 18.89 -7.38 10.05
CA THR A 45 20.13 -6.62 10.15
C THR A 45 20.67 -6.31 8.76
N VAL A 46 20.90 -5.03 8.46
CA VAL A 46 21.46 -4.54 7.20
C VAL A 46 22.95 -4.30 7.34
N PHE A 47 23.73 -4.65 6.34
CA PHE A 47 25.14 -4.33 6.24
C PHE A 47 25.34 -3.18 5.24
N GLU A 48 26.35 -2.35 5.46
CA GLU A 48 26.62 -1.13 4.64
C GLU A 48 26.66 -1.38 3.12
N THR A 49 26.97 -2.60 2.69
CA THR A 49 27.12 -2.96 1.28
C THR A 49 25.96 -3.78 0.72
N ILE A 50 25.02 -4.19 1.57
CA ILE A 50 23.93 -5.10 1.20
C ILE A 50 22.63 -4.51 1.73
N GLY A 51 21.70 -4.18 0.83
CA GLY A 51 20.37 -3.73 1.21
C GLY A 51 19.61 -4.79 2.01
N SER A 52 18.55 -4.39 2.69
CA SER A 52 17.68 -5.34 3.41
C SER A 52 16.93 -6.25 2.45
N SER A 53 16.43 -7.36 2.99
CA SER A 53 15.33 -8.08 2.38
C SER A 53 14.09 -7.18 2.31
N THR A 54 13.23 -7.44 1.36
CA THR A 54 11.93 -6.76 1.24
C THR A 54 10.95 -7.38 2.23
N TYR A 55 10.28 -6.55 3.03
CA TYR A 55 9.26 -6.96 3.98
C TYR A 55 7.88 -6.48 3.53
N GLU A 56 6.88 -7.27 3.81
CA GLU A 56 5.50 -7.04 3.39
C GLU A 56 4.64 -6.59 4.57
N LEU A 57 3.99 -5.44 4.41
CA LEU A 57 2.90 -4.97 5.26
C LEU A 57 1.60 -5.01 4.45
N LYS A 58 0.53 -5.59 5.02
CA LYS A 58 -0.80 -5.53 4.44
C LYS A 58 -1.66 -4.50 5.16
N VAL A 59 -2.41 -3.75 4.37
CA VAL A 59 -3.42 -2.79 4.84
C VAL A 59 -4.78 -3.25 4.35
N TYR A 60 -5.71 -3.49 5.25
CA TYR A 60 -7.03 -4.06 4.95
C TYR A 60 -8.12 -3.00 4.96
N ASN A 61 -9.00 -3.10 3.99
CA ASN A 61 -10.31 -2.47 4.00
C ASN A 61 -11.36 -3.52 4.37
N GLU A 62 -11.88 -3.48 5.59
CA GLU A 62 -12.92 -4.41 6.05
C GLU A 62 -14.34 -3.90 5.77
N SER A 63 -14.48 -2.74 5.14
CA SER A 63 -15.76 -2.16 4.77
C SER A 63 -16.31 -2.75 3.47
N LYS A 64 -17.60 -2.56 3.23
CA LYS A 64 -18.27 -2.95 1.97
C LYS A 64 -18.18 -1.90 0.87
N GLU A 65 -17.43 -0.83 1.10
CA GLU A 65 -17.26 0.29 0.19
C GLU A 65 -15.79 0.47 -0.14
N SER A 66 -15.46 0.95 -1.34
CA SER A 66 -14.11 1.37 -1.68
C SER A 66 -13.71 2.56 -0.83
N ILE A 67 -12.52 2.52 -0.24
CA ILE A 67 -11.97 3.62 0.53
C ILE A 67 -10.77 4.23 -0.19
N SER A 68 -10.59 5.54 -0.03
CA SER A 68 -9.39 6.25 -0.44
C SER A 68 -8.65 6.77 0.78
N ILE A 69 -7.41 6.36 0.97
CA ILE A 69 -6.53 6.88 2.01
C ILE A 69 -5.91 8.17 1.45
N PRO A 70 -6.14 9.34 2.08
CA PRO A 70 -5.65 10.63 1.57
C PRO A 70 -4.14 10.65 1.36
N GLN A 71 -3.36 10.09 2.28
CA GLN A 71 -1.91 10.07 2.17
C GLN A 71 -1.32 8.89 2.96
N ILE A 72 -0.32 8.23 2.36
CA ILE A 72 0.57 7.26 3.01
C ILE A 72 2.00 7.77 2.83
N ARG A 73 2.74 7.92 3.92
CA ARG A 73 4.09 8.50 3.87
C ARG A 73 4.98 7.98 4.99
N LEU A 74 6.30 8.10 4.82
CA LEU A 74 7.25 7.98 5.93
C LEU A 74 7.16 9.22 6.82
N ALA A 75 7.43 9.04 8.11
CA ALA A 75 7.45 10.15 9.06
C ALA A 75 8.65 11.07 8.81
N ASP A 76 9.83 10.51 8.53
CA ASP A 76 11.02 11.25 8.17
C ASP A 76 11.19 11.31 6.64
N PRO A 77 11.15 12.50 6.02
CA PRO A 77 11.42 12.64 4.59
C PRO A 77 12.85 12.22 4.16
N ALA A 78 13.80 12.21 5.10
CA ALA A 78 15.18 11.78 4.89
C ALA A 78 15.43 10.33 5.29
N SER A 79 14.38 9.57 5.53
CA SER A 79 14.43 8.18 5.98
C SER A 79 15.29 7.31 5.05
N PRO A 80 16.10 6.40 5.60
CA PRO A 80 16.79 5.38 4.81
C PRO A 80 15.85 4.28 4.31
N TYR A 81 14.60 4.25 4.80
CA TYR A 81 13.58 3.32 4.33
C TYR A 81 13.04 3.71 2.95
N ARG A 82 12.62 2.71 2.19
CA ARG A 82 11.94 2.86 0.91
C ARG A 82 10.66 2.06 0.92
N LEU A 83 9.61 2.64 0.38
CA LEU A 83 8.30 2.02 0.26
C LEU A 83 7.95 1.75 -1.20
N ASN A 84 7.29 0.64 -1.43
CA ASN A 84 6.52 0.38 -2.65
C ASN A 84 5.07 0.17 -2.20
N ILE A 85 4.22 1.15 -2.47
CA ILE A 85 2.84 1.18 -2.03
C ILE A 85 1.96 0.71 -3.19
N ASN A 86 1.38 -0.48 -3.05
CA ASN A 86 0.50 -1.09 -4.05
C ASN A 86 1.08 -1.05 -5.49
N GLY A 87 2.37 -1.39 -5.63
CA GLY A 87 3.07 -1.40 -6.90
C GLY A 87 3.71 -0.06 -7.31
N THR A 88 3.49 1.01 -6.55
CA THR A 88 4.09 2.33 -6.80
C THR A 88 5.25 2.58 -5.84
N ALA A 89 6.47 2.72 -6.37
CA ALA A 89 7.65 3.05 -5.58
C ALA A 89 7.59 4.54 -5.17
N SER A 90 7.22 4.79 -3.93
CA SER A 90 7.12 6.15 -3.38
C SER A 90 7.12 6.11 -1.86
N ASN A 91 7.84 7.04 -1.24
CA ASN A 91 7.82 7.26 0.21
C ASN A 91 6.71 8.24 0.64
N ASN A 92 5.94 8.74 -0.33
CA ASN A 92 4.80 9.62 -0.11
C ASN A 92 3.83 9.48 -1.28
N LEU A 93 2.70 8.82 -1.05
CA LEU A 93 1.69 8.56 -2.06
C LEU A 93 0.33 9.02 -1.57
N SER A 94 -0.40 9.77 -2.40
CA SER A 94 -1.71 10.32 -2.10
C SER A 94 -2.83 9.54 -2.79
N ASN A 95 -4.03 9.58 -2.20
CA ASN A 95 -5.26 9.01 -2.75
C ASN A 95 -5.11 7.52 -3.08
N VAL A 96 -4.63 6.75 -2.11
CA VAL A 96 -4.44 5.30 -2.25
C VAL A 96 -5.77 4.60 -2.03
N GLU A 97 -6.27 3.95 -3.06
CA GLU A 97 -7.56 3.28 -3.05
C GLU A 97 -7.43 1.82 -2.61
N ILE A 98 -8.38 1.35 -1.80
CA ILE A 98 -8.55 -0.05 -1.43
C ILE A 98 -10.00 -0.44 -1.70
N LEU A 99 -10.20 -1.47 -2.52
CA LEU A 99 -11.51 -2.00 -2.87
C LEU A 99 -12.24 -2.59 -1.64
N PRO A 100 -13.57 -2.79 -1.72
CA PRO A 100 -14.35 -3.39 -0.64
C PRO A 100 -13.83 -4.77 -0.25
N GLU A 101 -13.69 -5.02 1.06
CA GLU A 101 -13.27 -6.30 1.61
C GLU A 101 -11.93 -6.83 1.04
N ASP A 102 -11.05 -5.92 0.61
CA ASP A 102 -9.77 -6.20 -0.02
C ASP A 102 -8.60 -5.61 0.79
N SER A 103 -7.39 -5.78 0.31
CA SER A 103 -6.16 -5.28 0.93
C SER A 103 -5.15 -4.83 -0.11
N ILE A 104 -4.30 -3.90 0.29
CA ILE A 104 -3.11 -3.52 -0.48
C ILE A 104 -1.85 -3.97 0.25
N TYR A 105 -0.78 -4.10 -0.52
CA TYR A 105 0.54 -4.43 -0.03
C TYR A 105 1.44 -3.20 -0.03
N ILE A 106 2.20 -3.04 1.05
CA ILE A 106 3.30 -2.09 1.14
C ILE A 106 4.56 -2.90 1.38
N PHE A 107 5.47 -2.85 0.41
CA PHE A 107 6.79 -3.44 0.56
C PHE A 107 7.75 -2.42 1.14
N VAL A 108 8.49 -2.83 2.15
CA VAL A 108 9.43 -2.00 2.90
C VAL A 108 10.84 -2.54 2.73
N GLU A 109 11.77 -1.65 2.40
CA GLU A 109 13.20 -1.95 2.26
C GLU A 109 14.01 -0.88 3.00
N VAL A 110 15.21 -1.25 3.45
CA VAL A 110 16.21 -0.29 3.98
C VAL A 110 17.35 -0.14 2.99
N ASN A 111 17.71 1.11 2.71
CA ASN A 111 18.92 1.43 1.94
C ASN A 111 20.12 1.51 2.88
N ALA A 112 20.93 0.45 2.91
CA ALA A 112 22.10 0.37 3.78
C ALA A 112 23.17 1.45 3.52
N GLY A 113 23.28 1.96 2.29
CA GLY A 113 24.23 3.03 1.94
C GLY A 113 23.93 4.40 2.56
N ALA A 114 22.76 4.57 3.17
CA ALA A 114 22.40 5.81 3.87
C ALA A 114 22.87 5.84 5.34
N VAL A 115 23.43 4.74 5.84
CA VAL A 115 23.84 4.60 7.25
C VAL A 115 25.35 4.72 7.36
N ASN A 116 25.85 5.94 7.44
CA ASN A 116 27.29 6.21 7.55
C ASN A 116 27.81 6.06 8.99
N ASN A 117 28.80 5.16 9.18
CA ASN A 117 29.82 5.19 10.25
C ASN A 117 29.39 4.93 11.71
N ALA A 118 28.28 4.24 11.97
CA ALA A 118 28.00 3.78 13.33
C ALA A 118 28.15 2.25 13.42
N PRO A 119 28.89 1.72 14.41
CA PRO A 119 29.19 0.27 14.50
C PRO A 119 27.95 -0.60 14.71
N ASP A 120 26.95 -0.13 15.44
CA ASP A 120 25.64 -0.74 15.59
C ASP A 120 24.61 0.38 15.74
N LEU A 121 23.80 0.62 14.70
CA LEU A 121 22.79 1.67 14.72
C LEU A 121 21.41 1.06 14.60
N LEU A 122 20.56 1.36 15.57
CA LEU A 122 19.14 1.11 15.49
C LEU A 122 18.53 2.19 14.55
N ILE A 123 17.86 1.74 13.51
CA ILE A 123 17.16 2.61 12.55
C ILE A 123 15.68 2.46 12.82
N GLU A 124 15.03 3.55 13.17
CA GLU A 124 13.60 3.61 13.47
C GLU A 124 12.95 4.68 12.61
N ASP A 125 11.76 4.40 12.12
CA ASP A 125 10.87 5.34 11.44
C ASP A 125 9.44 4.82 11.51
N GLN A 126 8.49 5.51 10.90
CA GLN A 126 7.08 5.16 10.90
C GLN A 126 6.49 5.35 9.51
N ILE A 127 5.59 4.45 9.14
CA ILE A 127 4.66 4.70 8.03
C ILE A 127 3.43 5.38 8.61
N ILE A 128 3.15 6.59 8.18
CA ILE A 128 1.98 7.37 8.58
C ILE A 128 0.88 7.21 7.53
N PHE A 129 -0.30 6.85 8.00
CA PHE A 129 -1.53 6.78 7.22
C PHE A 129 -2.42 7.95 7.64
N ASP A 130 -2.45 9.00 6.84
CA ASP A 130 -3.32 10.14 7.10
C ASP A 130 -4.73 9.82 6.62
N LEU A 131 -5.70 9.83 7.52
CA LEU A 131 -7.11 9.61 7.27
C LEU A 131 -7.85 10.95 7.34
N GLN A 132 -9.15 10.95 7.07
CA GLN A 132 -9.93 12.19 7.03
C GLN A 132 -9.92 12.98 8.35
N SER A 133 -9.95 12.30 9.50
CA SER A 133 -10.05 12.95 10.82
C SER A 133 -8.95 12.56 11.81
N LYS A 134 -8.11 11.60 11.45
CA LYS A 134 -7.03 11.09 12.31
C LYS A 134 -5.90 10.52 11.45
N SER A 135 -4.78 10.20 12.06
CA SER A 135 -3.73 9.38 11.45
C SER A 135 -3.47 8.12 12.26
N GLN A 136 -3.03 7.08 11.58
CA GLN A 136 -2.52 5.85 12.17
C GLN A 136 -1.08 5.65 11.73
N GLN A 137 -0.35 4.83 12.45
CA GLN A 137 1.06 4.57 12.14
C GLN A 137 1.41 3.10 12.31
N VAL A 138 2.42 2.67 11.55
CA VAL A 138 3.09 1.38 11.68
C VAL A 138 4.57 1.65 11.89
N GLU A 139 5.14 1.06 12.94
CA GLU A 139 6.54 1.24 13.29
C GLU A 139 7.45 0.45 12.34
N LEU A 140 8.58 1.04 11.98
CA LEU A 140 9.64 0.40 11.20
C LEU A 140 10.90 0.33 12.07
N VAL A 141 11.46 -0.86 12.20
CA VAL A 141 12.66 -1.09 13.02
C VAL A 141 13.64 -1.97 12.26
N SER A 142 14.88 -1.53 12.17
CA SER A 142 15.99 -2.34 11.64
C SER A 142 17.29 -2.06 12.39
N LEU A 143 18.24 -2.98 12.30
CA LEU A 143 19.56 -2.83 12.86
C LEU A 143 20.58 -2.73 11.73
N ALA A 144 21.35 -1.66 11.68
CA ALA A 144 22.49 -1.56 10.77
C ALA A 144 23.76 -2.02 11.46
N LYS A 145 24.55 -2.86 10.79
CA LYS A 145 25.86 -3.31 11.25
C LYS A 145 26.95 -2.98 10.24
N GLN A 146 28.08 -2.51 10.74
CA GLN A 146 29.28 -2.35 9.94
C GLN A 146 29.89 -3.73 9.66
N ALA A 147 30.09 -4.08 8.40
CA ALA A 147 30.80 -5.29 8.02
C ALA A 147 32.31 -5.04 8.17
N ILE A 148 32.92 -5.55 9.24
CA ILE A 148 34.37 -5.57 9.37
C ILE A 148 34.90 -6.78 8.61
N PHE A 149 35.43 -6.56 7.42
CA PHE A 149 36.17 -7.59 6.70
C PHE A 149 37.60 -7.63 7.25
N HIS A 150 37.94 -8.75 7.82
CA HIS A 150 39.32 -9.06 8.22
C HIS A 150 40.06 -9.79 7.09
#